data_fe14c33cd5365620cbcc31988a41acac
#
_entry.id   fe14c33cd5365620cbcc31988a41acac
#
_cell.length_a   1.000
_cell.length_b   1.000
_cell.length_c   1.000
_cell.angle_alpha   90.00
_cell.angle_beta   90.00
_cell.angle_gamma   90.00
#
_symmetry.space_group_name_H-M   'P 1'
#
loop_
_entity.id
_entity.type
_entity.pdbx_description
1 polymer ?
#
loop_
_entity_poly.entity_id
_entity_poly.type
_entity_poly.pdbx_seq_one_letter_code
_entity_poly.pdbx_strand_id
1 'polypeptide(L)'
;MTVGVVDEPAISGEGQFKGVCSNYLARSEDGTRIFATMKETKANFRLPDDPLKPIIMIGPGTGIAPFRGFLQERALLKDRGKTLGPALLFFGCRHPDQDFLYREDLERWAADGIADLHVAFSRKEKTKTYVQDLIREKREQVWPLLEAGAHIYVCGDGGRMEPDVRRALARIYSEEKDVSAEAADAWIDALTAEGRYNLDVWVGG
;
A
#
# COMPACT_ATOMS: atom_id res chain seq x y z
N MET A 1 -5.36 14.36 -4.52
CA MET A 1 -6.41 13.36 -4.21
C MET A 1 -6.31 12.25 -5.25
N THR A 2 -6.33 10.99 -4.83
CA THR A 2 -6.30 9.83 -5.73
C THR A 2 -7.68 9.18 -5.73
N VAL A 3 -8.29 9.03 -6.90
CA VAL A 3 -9.65 8.49 -7.03
C VAL A 3 -9.69 7.51 -8.20
N GLY A 4 -10.13 6.27 -7.94
CA GLY A 4 -10.47 5.33 -8.99
C GLY A 4 -11.78 5.73 -9.66
N VAL A 5 -11.75 5.90 -11.00
CA VAL A 5 -12.97 6.17 -11.76
C VAL A 5 -13.73 4.88 -11.95
N VAL A 6 -14.98 4.84 -11.47
CA VAL A 6 -15.87 3.69 -11.64
C VAL A 6 -16.59 3.83 -12.97
N ASP A 7 -16.22 3.00 -13.93
CA ASP A 7 -16.86 2.88 -15.26
C ASP A 7 -16.77 1.39 -15.68
N GLU A 8 -17.77 0.61 -15.29
CA GLU A 8 -17.78 -0.85 -15.40
C GLU A 8 -19.09 -1.33 -16.05
N PRO A 9 -19.11 -2.53 -16.65
CA PRO A 9 -20.37 -3.11 -17.11
C PRO A 9 -21.39 -3.18 -15.96
N ALA A 10 -22.63 -2.80 -16.24
CA ALA A 10 -23.69 -2.85 -15.23
C ALA A 10 -23.96 -4.29 -14.77
N ILE A 11 -24.27 -4.48 -13.49
CA ILE A 11 -24.60 -5.81 -12.90
C ILE A 11 -25.79 -6.45 -13.61
N SER A 12 -26.70 -5.64 -14.17
CA SER A 12 -27.82 -6.12 -15.00
C SER A 12 -27.40 -6.81 -16.30
N GLY A 13 -26.15 -6.68 -16.71
CA GLY A 13 -25.63 -7.14 -18.01
C GLY A 13 -25.92 -6.19 -19.18
N GLU A 14 -26.66 -5.12 -18.97
CA GLU A 14 -26.99 -4.13 -19.99
C GLU A 14 -26.45 -2.74 -19.60
N GLY A 15 -25.62 -2.16 -20.48
CA GLY A 15 -25.06 -0.81 -20.32
C GLY A 15 -23.85 -0.72 -19.40
N GLN A 16 -23.48 0.53 -19.06
CA GLN A 16 -22.32 0.86 -18.23
C GLN A 16 -22.79 1.47 -16.91
N PHE A 17 -22.25 0.97 -15.80
CA PHE A 17 -22.40 1.58 -14.48
C PHE A 17 -21.28 2.62 -14.28
N LYS A 18 -21.68 3.87 -14.11
CA LYS A 18 -20.76 5.00 -13.87
C LYS A 18 -20.93 5.53 -12.47
N GLY A 19 -19.89 5.44 -11.66
CA GLY A 19 -19.90 6.03 -10.32
C GLY A 19 -20.10 7.54 -10.37
N VAL A 20 -21.11 8.05 -9.67
CA VAL A 20 -21.51 9.47 -9.74
C VAL A 20 -20.36 10.40 -9.33
N CYS A 21 -19.81 10.20 -8.14
CA CYS A 21 -18.75 11.06 -7.59
C CYS A 21 -17.44 10.95 -8.37
N SER A 22 -17.01 9.72 -8.69
CA SER A 22 -15.75 9.50 -9.38
C SER A 22 -15.75 10.06 -10.80
N ASN A 23 -16.86 9.92 -11.52
CA ASN A 23 -17.01 10.50 -12.86
C ASN A 23 -17.22 12.02 -12.82
N TYR A 24 -17.87 12.57 -11.78
CA TYR A 24 -17.92 14.02 -11.58
C TYR A 24 -16.51 14.59 -11.43
N LEU A 25 -15.70 14.02 -10.55
CA LEU A 25 -14.32 14.44 -10.33
C LEU A 25 -13.45 14.28 -11.58
N ALA A 26 -13.62 13.18 -12.32
CA ALA A 26 -12.86 12.92 -13.55
C ALA A 26 -13.16 13.93 -14.69
N ARG A 27 -14.34 14.55 -14.68
CA ARG A 27 -14.76 15.55 -15.68
C ARG A 27 -14.58 16.98 -15.20
N SER A 28 -14.19 17.17 -13.93
CA SER A 28 -13.95 18.49 -13.38
C SER A 28 -12.67 19.07 -13.96
N GLU A 29 -12.73 20.31 -14.40
CA GLU A 29 -11.57 21.06 -14.92
C GLU A 29 -10.79 21.72 -13.78
N ASP A 30 -9.55 22.11 -14.05
CA ASP A 30 -8.74 22.89 -13.11
C ASP A 30 -9.46 24.20 -12.73
N GLY A 31 -9.55 24.44 -11.42
CA GLY A 31 -10.30 25.60 -10.88
C GLY A 31 -11.78 25.30 -10.58
N THR A 32 -12.30 24.12 -10.91
CA THR A 32 -13.65 23.73 -10.48
C THR A 32 -13.74 23.70 -8.98
N ARG A 33 -14.72 24.43 -8.42
CA ARG A 33 -14.98 24.44 -6.97
C ARG A 33 -15.73 23.19 -6.56
N ILE A 34 -15.10 22.39 -5.70
CA ILE A 34 -15.71 21.19 -5.10
C ILE A 34 -15.94 21.40 -3.61
N PHE A 35 -16.98 20.76 -3.07
CA PHE A 35 -17.27 20.75 -1.63
C PHE A 35 -16.85 19.39 -1.06
N ALA A 36 -16.02 19.42 -0.03
CA ALA A 36 -15.53 18.22 0.65
C ALA A 36 -15.40 18.47 2.15
N THR A 37 -15.57 17.43 2.93
CA THR A 37 -15.29 17.43 4.37
C THR A 37 -14.10 16.52 4.65
N MET A 38 -13.17 17.00 5.47
CA MET A 38 -12.12 16.16 6.02
C MET A 38 -12.62 15.55 7.33
N LYS A 39 -12.57 14.23 7.41
CA LYS A 39 -12.79 13.51 8.67
C LYS A 39 -11.45 13.13 9.25
N GLU A 40 -11.28 13.36 10.54
CA GLU A 40 -10.16 12.78 11.26
C GLU A 40 -10.26 11.26 11.22
N THR A 41 -9.19 10.60 10.79
CA THR A 41 -9.11 9.15 10.86
C THR A 41 -8.96 8.72 12.33
N LYS A 42 -9.76 7.75 12.74
CA LYS A 42 -9.59 7.09 14.05
C LYS A 42 -8.49 6.02 14.02
N ALA A 43 -8.09 5.60 12.83
CA ALA A 43 -7.00 4.65 12.65
C ALA A 43 -5.66 5.36 12.85
N ASN A 44 -4.74 4.71 13.52
CA ASN A 44 -3.36 5.20 13.69
C ASN A 44 -2.53 4.95 12.41
N PHE A 45 -3.06 5.38 11.26
CA PHE A 45 -2.40 5.21 9.96
C PHE A 45 -1.50 6.43 9.69
N ARG A 46 -0.38 6.47 10.41
CA ARG A 46 0.62 7.55 10.37
C ARG A 46 2.01 6.96 10.46
N LEU A 47 3.01 7.69 9.95
CA LEU A 47 4.42 7.32 10.15
C LEU A 47 4.73 7.24 11.66
N PRO A 48 5.69 6.36 12.05
CA PRO A 48 6.18 6.35 13.42
C PRO A 48 6.81 7.70 13.77
N ASP A 49 6.68 8.14 15.03
CA ASP A 49 7.31 9.38 15.53
C ASP A 49 8.84 9.33 15.40
N ASP A 50 9.44 8.15 15.56
CA ASP A 50 10.86 7.92 15.34
C ASP A 50 11.11 7.59 13.86
N PRO A 51 11.75 8.48 13.09
CA PRO A 51 12.03 8.27 11.68
C PRO A 51 13.03 7.14 11.40
N LEU A 52 13.72 6.62 12.42
CA LEU A 52 14.62 5.47 12.30
C LEU A 52 13.89 4.12 12.31
N LYS A 53 12.63 4.09 12.70
CA LYS A 53 11.83 2.86 12.68
C LYS A 53 11.67 2.35 11.25
N PRO A 54 11.94 1.07 11.00
CA PRO A 54 11.66 0.46 9.70
C PRO A 54 10.18 0.51 9.36
N ILE A 55 9.85 0.69 8.08
CA ILE A 55 8.46 0.64 7.61
C ILE A 55 8.32 -0.23 6.36
N ILE A 56 7.18 -0.91 6.27
CA ILE A 56 6.79 -1.70 5.09
C ILE A 56 5.42 -1.19 4.66
N MET A 57 5.33 -0.67 3.44
CA MET A 57 4.13 -0.08 2.86
C MET A 57 3.62 -0.97 1.73
N ILE A 58 2.32 -1.30 1.74
CA ILE A 58 1.70 -2.21 0.78
C ILE A 58 0.41 -1.57 0.26
N GLY A 59 0.41 -1.12 -1.01
CA GLY A 59 -0.70 -0.35 -1.56
C GLY A 59 -0.88 -0.50 -3.07
N PRO A 60 -1.62 -1.52 -3.52
CA PRO A 60 -1.93 -1.66 -4.94
C PRO A 60 -2.99 -0.66 -5.41
N GLY A 61 -2.90 -0.25 -6.67
CA GLY A 61 -3.84 0.67 -7.30
C GLY A 61 -3.94 2.01 -6.55
N THR A 62 -5.16 2.43 -6.22
CA THR A 62 -5.39 3.67 -5.46
C THR A 62 -4.93 3.61 -4.01
N GLY A 63 -4.62 2.42 -3.49
CA GLY A 63 -4.01 2.24 -2.17
C GLY A 63 -2.62 2.86 -2.01
N ILE A 64 -2.00 3.32 -3.11
CA ILE A 64 -0.75 4.10 -3.10
C ILE A 64 -0.92 5.49 -2.46
N ALA A 65 -2.14 6.03 -2.40
CA ALA A 65 -2.39 7.42 -2.03
C ALA A 65 -1.79 7.85 -0.69
N PRO A 66 -2.02 7.15 0.44
CA PRO A 66 -1.41 7.53 1.71
C PRO A 66 0.11 7.37 1.69
N PHE A 67 0.63 6.39 0.96
CA PHE A 67 2.09 6.15 0.88
C PHE A 67 2.81 7.23 0.08
N ARG A 68 2.16 7.84 -0.90
CA ARG A 68 2.69 9.06 -1.53
C ARG A 68 2.92 10.16 -0.49
N GLY A 69 1.98 10.34 0.45
CA GLY A 69 2.13 11.27 1.56
C GLY A 69 3.27 10.89 2.50
N PHE A 70 3.38 9.62 2.87
CA PHE A 70 4.47 9.10 3.72
C PHE A 70 5.84 9.30 3.09
N LEU A 71 6.00 9.02 1.80
CA LEU A 71 7.26 9.21 1.09
C LEU A 71 7.62 10.70 0.97
N GLN A 72 6.64 11.57 0.74
CA GLN A 72 6.85 13.01 0.72
C GLN A 72 7.30 13.53 2.08
N GLU A 73 6.71 13.07 3.18
CA GLU A 73 7.12 13.44 4.54
C GLU A 73 8.54 12.94 4.85
N ARG A 74 8.85 11.70 4.50
CA ARG A 74 10.20 11.14 4.66
C ARG A 74 11.24 11.92 3.85
N ALA A 75 10.93 12.30 2.61
CA ALA A 75 11.81 13.15 1.80
C ALA A 75 12.08 14.50 2.49
N LEU A 76 11.05 15.15 3.00
CA LEU A 76 11.19 16.41 3.76
C LEU A 76 12.03 16.24 5.03
N LEU A 77 11.89 15.11 5.74
CA LEU A 77 12.73 14.82 6.92
C LEU A 77 14.20 14.65 6.52
N LYS A 78 14.46 13.94 5.42
CA LYS A 78 15.83 13.76 4.89
C LYS A 78 16.45 15.09 4.46
N ASP A 79 15.69 15.93 3.76
CA ASP A 79 16.13 17.28 3.35
C ASP A 79 16.48 18.17 4.55
N ARG A 80 15.84 17.94 5.69
CA ARG A 80 16.13 18.60 6.97
C ARG A 80 17.29 17.93 7.74
N GLY A 81 18.03 17.02 7.12
CA GLY A 81 19.19 16.35 7.70
C GLY A 81 18.84 15.24 8.69
N LYS A 82 17.60 14.75 8.71
CA LYS A 82 17.24 13.60 9.55
C LYS A 82 17.70 12.29 8.89
N THR A 83 18.23 11.39 9.70
CA THR A 83 18.49 10.01 9.28
C THR A 83 17.17 9.25 9.26
N LEU A 84 16.96 8.46 8.20
CA LEU A 84 15.77 7.65 8.03
C LEU A 84 16.10 6.17 8.23
N GLY A 85 15.22 5.45 8.89
CA GLY A 85 15.26 3.99 8.89
C GLY A 85 14.85 3.41 7.53
N PRO A 86 15.13 2.12 7.28
CA PRO A 86 14.81 1.47 6.03
C PRO A 86 13.29 1.45 5.77
N ALA A 87 12.92 1.54 4.50
CA ALA A 87 11.53 1.51 4.07
C ALA A 87 11.37 0.70 2.80
N LEU A 88 10.38 -0.20 2.76
CA LEU A 88 9.97 -0.91 1.57
C LEU A 88 8.58 -0.42 1.13
N LEU A 89 8.39 -0.25 -0.17
CA LEU A 89 7.09 0.01 -0.77
C LEU A 89 6.77 -1.07 -1.81
N PHE A 90 5.71 -1.83 -1.56
CA PHE A 90 5.12 -2.78 -2.49
C PHE A 90 3.91 -2.13 -3.15
N PHE A 91 4.09 -1.71 -4.41
CA PHE A 91 3.03 -1.12 -5.23
C PHE A 91 2.55 -2.13 -6.26
N GLY A 92 1.25 -2.22 -6.49
CA GLY A 92 0.65 -3.09 -7.49
C GLY A 92 -0.14 -2.30 -8.52
N CYS A 93 0.07 -2.56 -9.80
CA CYS A 93 -0.75 -2.04 -10.90
C CYS A 93 -0.97 -3.09 -11.99
N ARG A 94 -1.82 -2.78 -12.95
CA ARG A 94 -2.13 -3.73 -14.03
C ARG A 94 -1.03 -3.75 -15.07
N HIS A 95 -0.64 -2.56 -15.52
CA HIS A 95 0.29 -2.40 -16.64
C HIS A 95 1.23 -1.21 -16.40
N PRO A 96 2.54 -1.33 -16.70
CA PRO A 96 3.51 -0.27 -16.42
C PRO A 96 3.19 1.06 -17.11
N ASP A 97 2.59 1.03 -18.31
CA ASP A 97 2.36 2.21 -19.13
C ASP A 97 0.93 2.78 -19.03
N GLN A 98 0.05 2.18 -18.24
CA GLN A 98 -1.36 2.57 -18.17
C GLN A 98 -1.80 3.07 -16.81
N ASP A 99 -1.42 2.37 -15.73
CA ASP A 99 -1.92 2.62 -14.38
C ASP A 99 -0.84 2.59 -13.29
N PHE A 100 0.40 2.86 -13.67
CA PHE A 100 1.48 3.11 -12.72
C PHE A 100 1.36 4.55 -12.18
N LEU A 101 0.51 4.70 -11.16
CA LEU A 101 0.25 6.00 -10.53
C LEU A 101 1.52 6.58 -9.90
N TYR A 102 1.75 7.88 -10.10
CA TYR A 102 2.88 8.64 -9.53
C TYR A 102 4.26 8.08 -9.86
N ARG A 103 4.42 7.43 -11.01
CA ARG A 103 5.64 6.75 -11.41
C ARG A 103 6.89 7.59 -11.20
N GLU A 104 6.92 8.81 -11.76
CA GLU A 104 8.07 9.70 -11.69
C GLU A 104 8.44 10.06 -10.23
N ASP A 105 7.45 10.35 -9.39
CA ASP A 105 7.67 10.62 -7.97
C ASP A 105 8.24 9.41 -7.25
N LEU A 106 7.65 8.22 -7.46
CA LEU A 106 8.04 6.98 -6.79
C LEU A 106 9.45 6.55 -7.21
N GLU A 107 9.77 6.59 -8.51
CA GLU A 107 11.09 6.26 -9.05
C GLU A 107 12.16 7.25 -8.54
N ARG A 108 11.84 8.54 -8.47
CA ARG A 108 12.74 9.56 -7.90
C ARG A 108 13.00 9.29 -6.42
N TRP A 109 11.98 9.08 -5.59
CA TRP A 109 12.17 8.78 -4.17
C TRP A 109 12.93 7.47 -3.92
N ALA A 110 12.75 6.48 -4.79
CA ALA A 110 13.57 5.27 -4.72
C ALA A 110 15.04 5.56 -5.05
N ALA A 111 15.32 6.32 -6.10
CA ALA A 111 16.67 6.75 -6.45
C ALA A 111 17.34 7.60 -5.35
N ASP A 112 16.54 8.43 -4.68
CA ASP A 112 16.99 9.25 -3.55
C ASP A 112 17.13 8.43 -2.24
N GLY A 113 16.85 7.13 -2.24
CA GLY A 113 16.94 6.26 -1.06
C GLY A 113 15.94 6.61 0.05
N ILE A 114 14.74 7.09 -0.33
CA ILE A 114 13.64 7.36 0.61
C ILE A 114 12.92 6.07 0.98
N ALA A 115 12.75 5.15 -0.01
CA ALA A 115 12.26 3.79 0.17
C ALA A 115 12.68 2.92 -1.01
N ASP A 116 12.84 1.62 -0.78
CA ASP A 116 13.01 0.65 -1.86
C ASP A 116 11.64 0.33 -2.48
N LEU A 117 11.53 0.53 -3.80
CA LEU A 117 10.29 0.37 -4.54
C LEU A 117 10.24 -0.99 -5.23
N HIS A 118 9.19 -1.75 -4.94
CA HIS A 118 8.87 -3.02 -5.60
C HIS A 118 7.51 -2.92 -6.28
N VAL A 119 7.47 -3.15 -7.61
CA VAL A 119 6.24 -2.98 -8.39
C VAL A 119 5.75 -4.31 -8.96
N ALA A 120 4.54 -4.71 -8.59
CA ALA A 120 3.84 -5.87 -9.10
C ALA A 120 2.96 -5.50 -10.30
N PHE A 121 3.12 -6.21 -11.42
CA PHE A 121 2.30 -6.02 -12.61
C PHE A 121 1.38 -7.22 -12.83
N SER A 122 0.06 -7.00 -12.68
CA SER A 122 -0.90 -8.11 -12.77
C SER A 122 -1.32 -8.45 -14.20
N ARG A 123 -0.94 -7.64 -15.21
CA ARG A 123 -1.30 -7.86 -16.63
C ARG A 123 -0.15 -7.62 -17.63
N LYS A 124 1.09 -7.52 -17.16
CA LYS A 124 2.26 -7.32 -18.03
C LYS A 124 2.66 -8.62 -18.74
N GLU A 125 2.56 -9.74 -18.04
CA GLU A 125 3.00 -11.06 -18.52
C GLU A 125 1.85 -12.07 -18.49
N LYS A 126 2.09 -13.28 -19.02
CA LYS A 126 1.12 -14.39 -18.95
C LYS A 126 0.81 -14.78 -17.49
N THR A 127 1.80 -14.68 -16.61
CA THR A 127 1.65 -14.93 -15.17
C THR A 127 1.37 -13.61 -14.44
N LYS A 128 0.26 -13.58 -13.71
CA LYS A 128 -0.09 -12.44 -12.89
C LYS A 128 0.79 -12.39 -11.64
N THR A 129 1.39 -11.23 -11.38
CA THR A 129 2.14 -10.97 -10.15
C THR A 129 1.38 -9.95 -9.32
N TYR A 130 1.12 -10.27 -8.06
CA TYR A 130 0.49 -9.38 -7.10
C TYR A 130 1.47 -8.98 -5.98
N VAL A 131 1.11 -8.00 -5.17
CA VAL A 131 1.98 -7.50 -4.10
C VAL A 131 2.38 -8.60 -3.11
N GLN A 132 1.49 -9.51 -2.75
CA GLN A 132 1.78 -10.64 -1.86
C GLN A 132 2.80 -11.63 -2.46
N ASP A 133 2.86 -11.74 -3.78
CA ASP A 133 3.85 -12.58 -4.46
C ASP A 133 5.24 -11.96 -4.35
N LEU A 134 5.34 -10.63 -4.56
CA LEU A 134 6.59 -9.87 -4.37
C LEU A 134 7.05 -9.86 -2.91
N ILE A 135 6.15 -9.74 -1.94
CA ILE A 135 6.49 -9.82 -0.52
C ILE A 135 7.21 -11.14 -0.23
N ARG A 136 6.70 -12.26 -0.75
CA ARG A 136 7.33 -13.58 -0.60
C ARG A 136 8.66 -13.68 -1.35
N GLU A 137 8.72 -13.16 -2.57
CA GLU A 137 9.95 -13.14 -3.37
C GLU A 137 11.06 -12.33 -2.69
N LYS A 138 10.71 -11.22 -2.08
CA LYS A 138 11.63 -10.30 -1.39
C LYS A 138 11.77 -10.60 0.12
N ARG A 139 11.47 -11.83 0.57
CA ARG A 139 11.53 -12.21 1.98
C ARG A 139 12.85 -11.85 2.65
N GLU A 140 13.97 -11.97 1.93
CA GLU A 140 15.30 -11.64 2.45
C GLU A 140 15.47 -10.15 2.79
N GLN A 141 14.66 -9.26 2.17
CA GLN A 141 14.60 -7.84 2.50
C GLN A 141 13.52 -7.56 3.54
N VAL A 142 12.38 -8.28 3.48
CA VAL A 142 11.23 -8.10 4.38
C VAL A 142 11.55 -8.59 5.79
N TRP A 143 12.12 -9.79 5.91
CA TRP A 143 12.31 -10.43 7.20
C TRP A 143 13.18 -9.63 8.18
N PRO A 144 14.36 -9.11 7.79
CA PRO A 144 15.19 -8.29 8.70
C PRO A 144 14.46 -7.05 9.24
N LEU A 145 13.58 -6.44 8.43
CA LEU A 145 12.80 -5.29 8.87
C LEU A 145 11.74 -5.71 9.89
N LEU A 146 11.07 -6.84 9.67
CA LEU A 146 10.10 -7.38 10.62
C LEU A 146 10.75 -7.70 11.97
N GLU A 147 11.93 -8.34 11.96
CA GLU A 147 12.73 -8.60 13.16
C GLU A 147 13.18 -7.31 13.87
N ALA A 148 13.55 -6.29 13.10
CA ALA A 148 13.92 -4.97 13.62
C ALA A 148 12.73 -4.14 14.12
N GLY A 149 11.53 -4.70 14.13
CA GLY A 149 10.34 -4.05 14.66
C GLY A 149 9.63 -3.12 13.68
N ALA A 150 9.65 -3.43 12.38
CA ALA A 150 8.97 -2.62 11.37
C ALA A 150 7.50 -2.39 11.65
N HIS A 151 7.03 -1.18 11.30
CA HIS A 151 5.61 -0.89 11.17
C HIS A 151 5.15 -1.24 9.76
N ILE A 152 4.08 -2.00 9.66
CA ILE A 152 3.47 -2.46 8.42
C ILE A 152 2.21 -1.64 8.17
N TYR A 153 2.06 -1.15 6.94
CA TYR A 153 0.91 -0.37 6.50
C TYR A 153 0.31 -1.00 5.25
N VAL A 154 -0.97 -1.33 5.31
CA VAL A 154 -1.69 -1.92 4.18
C VAL A 154 -2.87 -1.02 3.82
N CYS A 155 -2.91 -0.57 2.57
CA CYS A 155 -4.01 0.25 2.06
C CYS A 155 -4.56 -0.34 0.76
N GLY A 156 -5.88 -0.53 0.69
CA GLY A 156 -6.55 -1.05 -0.50
C GLY A 156 -7.73 -1.97 -0.21
N ASP A 157 -7.91 -2.99 -1.05
CA ASP A 157 -9.00 -3.96 -0.93
C ASP A 157 -8.86 -4.84 0.31
N GLY A 158 -9.78 -4.68 1.26
CA GLY A 158 -9.88 -5.48 2.48
C GLY A 158 -10.51 -6.87 2.28
N GLY A 159 -11.17 -7.10 1.14
CA GLY A 159 -11.87 -8.37 0.89
C GLY A 159 -10.94 -9.49 0.41
N ARG A 160 -9.92 -9.17 -0.37
CA ARG A 160 -9.00 -10.15 -0.97
C ARG A 160 -7.54 -9.81 -0.76
N MET A 161 -7.14 -8.59 -1.08
CA MET A 161 -5.74 -8.18 -1.07
C MET A 161 -5.15 -8.23 0.34
N GLU A 162 -5.81 -7.63 1.33
CA GLU A 162 -5.32 -7.64 2.72
C GLU A 162 -5.16 -9.06 3.28
N PRO A 163 -6.16 -9.97 3.19
CA PRO A 163 -5.98 -11.34 3.64
C PRO A 163 -4.82 -12.09 2.95
N ASP A 164 -4.56 -11.81 1.67
CA ASP A 164 -3.45 -12.41 0.93
C ASP A 164 -2.09 -11.88 1.43
N VAL A 165 -2.00 -10.57 1.69
CA VAL A 165 -0.83 -9.92 2.29
C VAL A 165 -0.56 -10.48 3.69
N ARG A 166 -1.59 -10.55 4.53
CA ARG A 166 -1.51 -11.14 5.88
C ARG A 166 -0.93 -12.55 5.82
N ARG A 167 -1.48 -13.40 4.93
CA ARG A 167 -0.97 -14.78 4.76
C ARG A 167 0.48 -14.82 4.28
N ALA A 168 0.87 -13.91 3.37
CA ALA A 168 2.25 -13.85 2.90
C ALA A 168 3.24 -13.51 4.02
N LEU A 169 2.91 -12.53 4.87
CA LEU A 169 3.73 -12.15 6.03
C LEU A 169 3.76 -13.24 7.11
N ALA A 170 2.60 -13.84 7.44
CA ALA A 170 2.51 -14.95 8.39
C ALA A 170 3.36 -16.15 7.91
N ARG A 171 3.33 -16.45 6.61
CA ARG A 171 4.15 -17.51 6.04
C ARG A 171 5.65 -17.23 6.16
N ILE A 172 6.11 -16.00 5.88
CA ILE A 172 7.50 -15.62 6.09
C ILE A 172 7.89 -15.86 7.55
N TYR A 173 7.07 -15.41 8.50
CA TYR A 173 7.33 -15.61 9.93
C TYR A 173 7.38 -17.11 10.30
N SER A 174 6.44 -17.91 9.80
CA SER A 174 6.39 -19.36 10.04
C SER A 174 7.66 -20.07 9.54
N GLU A 175 8.12 -19.71 8.33
CA GLU A 175 9.31 -20.29 7.71
C GLU A 175 10.61 -19.86 8.43
N GLU A 176 10.72 -18.61 8.84
CA GLU A 176 11.92 -18.06 9.50
C GLU A 176 12.06 -18.45 10.98
N LYS A 177 10.95 -18.70 11.66
CA LYS A 177 10.94 -19.07 13.09
C LYS A 177 10.63 -20.55 13.32
N ASP A 178 10.39 -21.32 12.26
CA ASP A 178 10.03 -22.74 12.34
C ASP A 178 8.84 -22.99 13.28
N VAL A 179 7.75 -22.25 13.07
CA VAL A 179 6.53 -22.31 13.91
C VAL A 179 5.30 -22.68 13.07
N SER A 180 4.23 -23.11 13.75
CA SER A 180 2.97 -23.45 13.09
C SER A 180 2.28 -22.24 12.44
N ALA A 181 1.35 -22.50 11.53
CA ALA A 181 0.55 -21.45 10.89
C ALA A 181 -0.28 -20.68 11.92
N GLU A 182 -0.83 -21.37 12.92
CA GLU A 182 -1.61 -20.76 14.01
C GLU A 182 -0.74 -19.80 14.85
N ALA A 183 0.51 -20.17 15.12
CA ALA A 183 1.45 -19.30 15.83
C ALA A 183 1.84 -18.08 14.98
N ALA A 184 1.95 -18.25 13.68
CA ALA A 184 2.21 -17.14 12.76
C ALA A 184 1.03 -16.18 12.63
N ASP A 185 -0.21 -16.68 12.62
CA ASP A 185 -1.40 -15.85 12.63
C ASP A 185 -1.53 -15.07 13.95
N ALA A 186 -1.27 -15.73 15.10
CA ALA A 186 -1.24 -15.08 16.40
C ALA A 186 -0.16 -13.98 16.49
N TRP A 187 0.97 -14.15 15.80
CA TRP A 187 1.99 -13.12 15.71
C TRP A 187 1.48 -11.87 14.97
N ILE A 188 0.75 -12.02 13.83
CA ILE A 188 0.14 -10.86 13.15
C ILE A 188 -0.88 -10.16 14.06
N ASP A 189 -1.68 -10.92 14.83
CA ASP A 189 -2.62 -10.34 15.79
C ASP A 189 -1.90 -9.54 16.87
N ALA A 190 -0.76 -10.04 17.36
CA ALA A 190 0.09 -9.31 18.29
C ALA A 190 0.64 -8.01 17.68
N LEU A 191 1.12 -8.04 16.43
CA LEU A 191 1.54 -6.83 15.71
C LEU A 191 0.40 -5.79 15.58
N THR A 192 -0.82 -6.27 15.37
CA THR A 192 -2.00 -5.40 15.31
C THR A 192 -2.28 -4.74 16.65
N ALA A 193 -2.21 -5.51 17.73
CA ALA A 193 -2.40 -5.02 19.11
C ALA A 193 -1.29 -4.02 19.52
N GLU A 194 -0.07 -4.21 19.02
CA GLU A 194 1.07 -3.30 19.21
C GLU A 194 1.00 -2.04 18.34
N GLY A 195 0.02 -1.91 17.44
CA GLY A 195 -0.06 -0.81 16.47
C GLY A 195 1.02 -0.85 15.40
N ARG A 196 1.56 -2.03 15.11
CA ARG A 196 2.59 -2.26 14.09
C ARG A 196 2.06 -2.86 12.79
N TYR A 197 0.84 -3.39 12.78
CA TYR A 197 0.11 -3.81 11.59
C TYR A 197 -1.10 -2.90 11.41
N ASN A 198 -0.99 -1.94 10.50
CA ASN A 198 -1.93 -0.83 10.36
C ASN A 198 -2.68 -0.95 9.04
N LEU A 199 -4.00 -0.84 9.10
CA LEU A 199 -4.89 -1.04 7.97
C LEU A 199 -5.68 0.23 7.64
N ASP A 200 -5.67 0.59 6.37
CA ASP A 200 -6.61 1.54 5.75
C ASP A 200 -7.23 0.85 4.53
N VAL A 201 -8.18 -0.02 4.81
CA VAL A 201 -8.77 -0.91 3.81
C VAL A 201 -10.27 -0.70 3.70
N TRP A 202 -10.80 -0.92 2.48
CA TRP A 202 -12.23 -0.90 2.22
C TRP A 202 -12.67 -2.23 1.61
N VAL A 203 -13.87 -2.63 1.94
CA VAL A 203 -14.53 -3.77 1.29
C VAL A 203 -15.38 -3.18 0.17
N GLY A 204 -15.05 -3.50 -1.07
CA GLY A 204 -15.88 -3.15 -2.22
C GLY A 204 -17.24 -3.84 -2.10
N GLY A 205 -18.31 -3.07 -2.29
CA GLY A 205 -19.68 -3.62 -2.39
C GLY A 205 -19.89 -4.33 -3.72
#